data_44fca6d2304108542cb2cead1034ed10
#
_entry.id   44fca6d2304108542cb2cead1034ed10
#
_cell.length_a   1.000
_cell.length_b   1.000
_cell.length_c   1.000
_cell.angle_alpha   90.00
_cell.angle_beta   90.00
_cell.angle_gamma   90.00
#
_symmetry.space_group_name_H-M   'P 1'
#
loop_
_entity.id
_entity.type
_entity.pdbx_description
1 polymer ?
#
loop_
_entity_poly.entity_id
_entity_poly.type
_entity_poly.pdbx_seq_one_letter_code
_entity_poly.pdbx_strand_id
1 'polypeptide(L)'
;MTSHRLSLPAFALLVGLGGLTAAAPAFAQAAAPAPATPAPATQPAHEHHRSAEQFVAGRIAFLKAELKITPQQEAQWSNVAEAMRVNAKAIDAARAQKPEGPQTAVQALEARSRFADTMAKNTERMLTAFRPLYQTLSPDQQKMADEILAEHLHHHHQFD
;
A
#
# COMPACT_ATOMS: atom_id res chain seq x y z
N MET A 1 20.73 27.36 -24.69
CA MET A 1 20.10 28.69 -24.78
C MET A 1 18.61 28.46 -24.93
N THR A 2 17.85 28.66 -23.93
CA THR A 2 16.67 29.49 -23.72
C THR A 2 16.00 29.09 -22.40
N SER A 3 16.22 29.93 -21.40
CA SER A 3 15.61 29.87 -20.06
C SER A 3 14.23 30.48 -20.12
N HIS A 4 13.20 29.82 -19.65
CA HIS A 4 11.92 30.46 -19.35
C HIS A 4 11.68 30.46 -17.84
N ARG A 5 11.93 31.61 -17.25
CA ARG A 5 11.46 32.02 -15.92
C ARG A 5 10.01 32.45 -16.08
N LEU A 6 9.06 31.92 -15.30
CA LEU A 6 7.74 32.53 -15.13
C LEU A 6 7.54 32.97 -13.68
N SER A 7 7.22 34.28 -13.62
CA SER A 7 6.95 35.11 -12.47
C SER A 7 5.69 34.73 -11.69
N LEU A 8 5.76 34.90 -10.36
CA LEU A 8 4.64 35.07 -9.46
C LEU A 8 4.01 36.46 -9.58
N PRO A 9 2.73 36.65 -9.35
CA PRO A 9 2.21 37.92 -8.85
C PRO A 9 1.82 37.84 -7.38
N ALA A 10 2.37 38.79 -6.64
CA ALA A 10 1.94 39.18 -5.31
C ALA A 10 0.56 39.87 -5.38
N PHE A 11 -0.31 39.64 -4.41
CA PHE A 11 -1.47 40.48 -4.18
C PHE A 11 -1.39 41.09 -2.78
N ALA A 12 -1.45 42.41 -2.80
CA ALA A 12 -1.27 43.31 -1.67
C ALA A 12 -2.62 43.59 -0.95
N LEU A 13 -2.52 43.70 0.33
CA LEU A 13 -3.18 44.56 1.32
C LEU A 13 -4.38 45.40 0.89
N LEU A 14 -5.44 45.36 1.70
CA LEU A 14 -6.30 46.52 1.98
C LEU A 14 -6.78 46.52 3.45
N VAL A 15 -6.29 47.57 4.14
CA VAL A 15 -6.67 48.00 5.49
C VAL A 15 -7.97 48.78 5.37
N GLY A 16 -8.93 48.51 6.25
CA GLY A 16 -10.15 49.32 6.43
C GLY A 16 -10.43 49.56 7.92
N LEU A 17 -10.08 50.76 8.36
CA LEU A 17 -10.33 51.30 9.68
C LEU A 17 -11.72 51.94 9.70
N GLY A 18 -12.55 51.68 10.74
CA GLY A 18 -13.83 52.36 10.94
C GLY A 18 -14.48 51.97 12.25
N GLY A 19 -14.25 52.81 13.26
CA GLY A 19 -14.91 52.68 14.56
C GLY A 19 -16.32 53.25 14.56
N LEU A 20 -17.14 52.76 15.45
CA LEU A 20 -18.13 53.58 16.20
C LEU A 20 -18.59 52.83 17.45
N THR A 21 -18.39 53.49 18.59
CA THR A 21 -18.87 53.09 19.91
C THR A 21 -20.37 53.32 20.03
N ALA A 22 -21.11 52.33 20.50
CA ALA A 22 -22.44 52.53 21.10
C ALA A 22 -22.59 51.59 22.29
N ALA A 23 -22.66 52.19 23.47
CA ALA A 23 -22.99 51.53 24.72
C ALA A 23 -24.50 51.27 24.82
N ALA A 24 -24.89 50.08 25.23
CA ALA A 24 -26.25 49.78 25.71
C ALA A 24 -26.23 48.53 26.63
N PRO A 25 -27.21 48.37 27.54
CA PRO A 25 -27.01 47.87 28.90
C PRO A 25 -27.05 46.35 29.01
N ALA A 26 -26.38 45.86 30.05
CA ALA A 26 -26.32 44.50 30.48
C ALA A 26 -27.69 43.94 30.86
N PHE A 27 -28.17 42.94 30.09
CA PHE A 27 -29.13 41.98 30.61
C PHE A 27 -28.36 40.70 30.93
N ALA A 28 -28.23 40.40 32.21
CA ALA A 28 -27.70 39.14 32.69
C ALA A 28 -28.66 38.02 32.28
N GLN A 29 -28.32 37.34 31.21
CA GLN A 29 -29.01 36.13 30.81
C GLN A 29 -28.18 34.94 31.32
N ALA A 30 -28.78 34.24 32.29
CA ALA A 30 -28.18 33.01 32.83
C ALA A 30 -27.87 32.05 31.66
N ALA A 31 -26.60 31.80 31.45
CA ALA A 31 -26.14 30.80 30.46
C ALA A 31 -26.55 29.43 30.97
N ALA A 32 -27.47 28.80 30.29
CA ALA A 32 -27.68 27.36 30.39
C ALA A 32 -26.39 26.63 29.99
N PRO A 33 -26.00 25.56 30.69
CA PRO A 33 -24.81 24.79 30.29
C PRO A 33 -25.01 24.21 28.88
N ALA A 34 -24.16 24.60 27.96
CA ALA A 34 -24.11 24.01 26.63
C ALA A 34 -23.89 22.49 26.76
N PRO A 35 -24.61 21.66 25.97
CA PRO A 35 -24.32 20.23 25.93
C PRO A 35 -22.87 20.03 25.50
N ALA A 36 -22.12 19.31 26.34
CA ALA A 36 -20.73 18.95 26.04
C ALA A 36 -20.72 18.18 24.73
N THR A 37 -20.12 18.77 23.70
CA THR A 37 -19.78 18.07 22.46
C THR A 37 -18.87 16.93 22.87
N PRO A 38 -19.21 15.64 22.56
CA PRO A 38 -18.29 14.54 22.82
C PRO A 38 -17.01 14.83 22.03
N ALA A 39 -15.88 14.89 22.74
CA ALA A 39 -14.58 14.97 22.12
C ALA A 39 -14.48 13.83 21.10
N PRO A 40 -13.94 14.08 19.89
CA PRO A 40 -13.69 13.00 18.96
C PRO A 40 -12.81 11.98 19.66
N ALA A 41 -13.34 10.76 19.83
CA ALA A 41 -12.58 9.65 20.34
C ALA A 41 -11.34 9.54 19.45
N THR A 42 -10.17 9.82 20.00
CA THR A 42 -8.89 9.58 19.37
C THR A 42 -8.82 8.07 19.17
N GLN A 43 -9.25 7.60 18.00
CA GLN A 43 -8.98 6.24 17.59
C GLN A 43 -7.46 6.13 17.59
N PRO A 44 -6.87 5.17 18.32
CA PRO A 44 -5.46 4.93 18.19
C PRO A 44 -5.22 4.64 16.71
N ALA A 45 -4.37 5.43 16.09
CA ALA A 45 -3.86 5.17 14.75
C ALA A 45 -3.04 3.88 14.82
N HIS A 46 -3.72 2.75 14.90
CA HIS A 46 -3.16 1.49 14.49
C HIS A 46 -2.99 1.65 12.98
N GLU A 47 -1.82 2.09 12.57
CA GLU A 47 -1.34 1.79 11.23
C GLU A 47 -1.42 0.27 11.11
N HIS A 48 -2.57 -0.20 10.65
CA HIS A 48 -2.73 -1.55 10.18
C HIS A 48 -1.83 -1.67 8.95
N HIS A 49 -0.58 -2.01 9.15
CA HIS A 49 0.21 -2.62 8.09
C HIS A 49 -0.59 -3.84 7.66
N ARG A 50 -1.41 -3.63 6.64
CA ARG A 50 -2.21 -4.72 6.07
C ARG A 50 -1.22 -5.80 5.70
N SER A 51 -1.39 -6.98 6.29
CA SER A 51 -0.49 -8.09 6.08
C SER A 51 -0.57 -8.57 4.62
N ALA A 52 0.51 -9.15 4.11
CA ALA A 52 0.48 -9.76 2.78
C ALA A 52 -0.60 -10.85 2.68
N GLU A 53 -0.90 -11.54 3.80
CA GLU A 53 -1.98 -12.52 3.89
C GLU A 53 -3.37 -11.91 3.68
N GLN A 54 -3.62 -10.68 4.12
CA GLN A 54 -4.91 -10.01 3.93
C GLN A 54 -5.18 -9.69 2.46
N PHE A 55 -4.13 -9.43 1.68
CA PHE A 55 -4.25 -9.06 0.27
C PHE A 55 -4.20 -10.25 -0.68
N VAL A 56 -3.61 -11.37 -0.27
CA VAL A 56 -3.34 -12.49 -1.17
C VAL A 56 -4.61 -13.10 -1.74
N ALA A 57 -5.68 -13.18 -0.95
CA ALA A 57 -6.95 -13.75 -1.42
C ALA A 57 -7.57 -12.94 -2.56
N GLY A 58 -7.61 -11.60 -2.41
CA GLY A 58 -8.08 -10.69 -3.46
C GLY A 58 -7.22 -10.77 -4.72
N ARG A 59 -5.89 -10.84 -4.54
CA ARG A 59 -4.96 -10.97 -5.66
C ARG A 59 -5.13 -12.29 -6.41
N ILE A 60 -5.33 -13.40 -5.71
CA ILE A 60 -5.60 -14.71 -6.32
C ILE A 60 -6.89 -14.65 -7.14
N ALA A 61 -7.96 -14.07 -6.59
CA ALA A 61 -9.23 -13.94 -7.28
C ALA A 61 -9.11 -13.05 -8.54
N PHE A 62 -8.42 -11.92 -8.42
CA PHE A 62 -8.15 -11.01 -9.53
C PHE A 62 -7.37 -11.71 -10.66
N LEU A 63 -6.23 -12.32 -10.35
CA LEU A 63 -5.39 -12.98 -11.36
C LEU A 63 -6.12 -14.14 -12.03
N LYS A 64 -6.93 -14.92 -11.29
CA LYS A 64 -7.76 -15.99 -11.85
C LYS A 64 -8.75 -15.45 -12.89
N ALA A 65 -9.37 -14.32 -12.62
CA ALA A 65 -10.32 -13.68 -13.51
C ALA A 65 -9.62 -13.09 -14.76
N GLU A 66 -8.53 -12.36 -14.58
CA GLU A 66 -7.76 -11.76 -15.68
C GLU A 66 -7.18 -12.81 -16.62
N LEU A 67 -6.61 -13.87 -16.09
CA LEU A 67 -6.08 -14.98 -16.87
C LEU A 67 -7.18 -15.89 -17.45
N LYS A 68 -8.46 -15.66 -17.11
CA LYS A 68 -9.60 -16.46 -17.58
C LYS A 68 -9.36 -17.96 -17.41
N ILE A 69 -8.92 -18.35 -16.22
CA ILE A 69 -8.56 -19.75 -15.92
C ILE A 69 -9.75 -20.68 -16.19
N THR A 70 -9.55 -21.67 -17.04
CA THR A 70 -10.56 -22.64 -17.43
C THR A 70 -10.67 -23.79 -16.41
N PRO A 71 -11.78 -24.57 -16.40
CA PRO A 71 -11.89 -25.74 -15.54
C PRO A 71 -10.78 -26.77 -15.71
N GLN A 72 -10.21 -26.89 -16.91
CA GLN A 72 -9.11 -27.80 -17.20
C GLN A 72 -7.77 -27.32 -16.60
N GLN A 73 -7.63 -26.01 -16.37
CA GLN A 73 -6.44 -25.38 -15.79
C GLN A 73 -6.51 -25.25 -14.26
N GLU A 74 -7.67 -25.58 -13.66
CA GLU A 74 -7.94 -25.35 -12.25
C GLU A 74 -6.95 -26.05 -11.30
N ALA A 75 -6.51 -27.26 -11.65
CA ALA A 75 -5.55 -27.99 -10.83
C ALA A 75 -4.19 -27.28 -10.78
N GLN A 76 -3.66 -26.80 -11.91
CA GLN A 76 -2.42 -26.04 -11.98
C GLN A 76 -2.57 -24.67 -11.33
N TRP A 77 -3.71 -24.02 -11.54
CA TRP A 77 -4.02 -22.76 -10.88
C TRP A 77 -4.03 -22.89 -9.35
N SER A 78 -4.59 -23.97 -8.81
CA SER A 78 -4.61 -24.25 -7.36
C SER A 78 -3.19 -24.28 -6.77
N ASN A 79 -2.23 -24.84 -7.47
CA ASN A 79 -0.82 -24.85 -7.05
C ASN A 79 -0.22 -23.44 -7.02
N VAL A 80 -0.55 -22.62 -8.01
CA VAL A 80 -0.13 -21.20 -8.05
C VAL A 80 -0.75 -20.42 -6.90
N ALA A 81 -2.05 -20.58 -6.67
CA ALA A 81 -2.76 -19.92 -5.57
C ALA A 81 -2.18 -20.32 -4.20
N GLU A 82 -1.82 -21.58 -4.02
CA GLU A 82 -1.18 -22.04 -2.78
C GLU A 82 0.24 -21.47 -2.63
N ALA A 83 1.04 -21.46 -3.69
CA ALA A 83 2.35 -20.81 -3.68
C ALA A 83 2.24 -19.32 -3.28
N MET A 84 1.23 -18.60 -3.78
CA MET A 84 0.96 -17.21 -3.41
C MET A 84 0.66 -17.06 -1.92
N ARG A 85 -0.16 -17.94 -1.33
CA ARG A 85 -0.49 -17.91 0.10
C ARG A 85 0.73 -18.18 0.96
N VAL A 86 1.51 -19.22 0.62
CA VAL A 86 2.74 -19.55 1.35
C VAL A 86 3.75 -18.40 1.26
N ASN A 87 3.88 -17.75 0.11
CA ASN A 87 4.75 -16.59 -0.08
C ASN A 87 4.30 -15.40 0.78
N ALA A 88 2.99 -15.13 0.84
CA ALA A 88 2.45 -14.06 1.69
C ALA A 88 2.79 -14.29 3.17
N LYS A 89 2.58 -15.50 3.68
CA LYS A 89 2.96 -15.88 5.05
C LYS A 89 4.47 -15.72 5.30
N ALA A 90 5.31 -16.14 4.36
CA ALA A 90 6.76 -16.01 4.48
C ALA A 90 7.20 -14.55 4.53
N ILE A 91 6.57 -13.65 3.76
CA ILE A 91 6.83 -12.22 3.77
C ILE A 91 6.43 -11.62 5.13
N ASP A 92 5.24 -11.93 5.64
CA ASP A 92 4.77 -11.41 6.92
C ASP A 92 5.64 -11.92 8.08
N ALA A 93 6.04 -13.20 8.06
CA ALA A 93 6.99 -13.74 9.03
C ALA A 93 8.37 -13.06 8.98
N ALA A 94 8.89 -12.79 7.77
CA ALA A 94 10.16 -12.09 7.60
C ALA A 94 10.09 -10.63 8.08
N ARG A 95 8.96 -9.96 7.88
CA ARG A 95 8.72 -8.60 8.40
C ARG A 95 8.61 -8.58 9.92
N ALA A 96 7.94 -9.56 10.51
CA ALA A 96 7.82 -9.69 11.97
C ALA A 96 9.18 -9.93 12.67
N GLN A 97 10.17 -10.47 11.94
CA GLN A 97 11.54 -10.67 12.46
C GLN A 97 12.42 -9.42 12.34
N LYS A 98 11.89 -8.31 11.83
CA LYS A 98 12.65 -7.04 11.80
C LYS A 98 12.88 -6.57 13.23
N PRO A 99 14.15 -6.34 13.63
CA PRO A 99 14.44 -5.83 14.97
C PRO A 99 13.79 -4.47 15.21
N GLU A 100 13.28 -4.27 16.43
CA GLU A 100 12.78 -2.97 16.87
C GLU A 100 13.95 -2.11 17.40
N GLY A 101 13.92 -0.80 17.05
CA GLY A 101 14.90 0.17 17.53
C GLY A 101 16.17 0.29 16.68
N PRO A 102 17.17 1.04 17.17
CA PRO A 102 18.41 1.30 16.45
C PRO A 102 19.21 0.01 16.22
N GLN A 103 19.67 -0.18 14.98
CA GLN A 103 20.47 -1.34 14.58
C GLN A 103 21.88 -0.92 14.22
N THR A 104 22.86 -1.78 14.47
CA THR A 104 24.19 -1.63 13.89
C THR A 104 24.16 -1.90 12.38
N ALA A 105 25.13 -1.36 11.64
CA ALA A 105 25.25 -1.61 10.21
C ALA A 105 25.32 -3.12 9.86
N VAL A 106 25.99 -3.90 10.70
CA VAL A 106 26.09 -5.36 10.54
C VAL A 106 24.71 -6.01 10.68
N GLN A 107 23.97 -5.68 11.74
CA GLN A 107 22.62 -6.21 11.97
C GLN A 107 21.65 -5.83 10.84
N ALA A 108 21.75 -4.61 10.31
CA ALA A 108 20.93 -4.17 9.19
C ALA A 108 21.24 -4.96 7.91
N LEU A 109 22.53 -5.20 7.62
CA LEU A 109 22.95 -6.03 6.47
C LEU A 109 22.51 -7.48 6.63
N GLU A 110 22.62 -8.07 7.81
CA GLU A 110 22.15 -9.42 8.09
C GLU A 110 20.63 -9.54 7.92
N ALA A 111 19.87 -8.56 8.42
CA ALA A 111 18.42 -8.54 8.24
C ALA A 111 18.02 -8.44 6.77
N ARG A 112 18.73 -7.59 5.98
CA ARG A 112 18.55 -7.48 4.53
C ARG A 112 18.87 -8.79 3.81
N SER A 113 19.96 -9.47 4.19
CA SER A 113 20.32 -10.77 3.63
C SER A 113 19.23 -11.82 3.86
N ARG A 114 18.76 -11.94 5.11
CA ARG A 114 17.66 -12.88 5.42
C ARG A 114 16.38 -12.58 4.65
N PHE A 115 16.05 -11.31 4.47
CA PHE A 115 14.88 -10.93 3.67
C PHE A 115 15.09 -11.26 2.19
N ALA A 116 16.27 -11.00 1.63
CA ALA A 116 16.61 -11.36 0.25
C ALA A 116 16.53 -12.87 0.02
N ASP A 117 17.00 -13.68 0.95
CA ASP A 117 16.87 -15.15 0.90
C ASP A 117 15.40 -15.60 0.89
N THR A 118 14.56 -14.94 1.68
CA THR A 118 13.12 -15.20 1.70
C THR A 118 12.50 -14.87 0.33
N MET A 119 12.86 -13.74 -0.26
CA MET A 119 12.38 -13.34 -1.57
C MET A 119 12.82 -14.28 -2.68
N ALA A 120 14.08 -14.75 -2.65
CA ALA A 120 14.61 -15.72 -3.59
C ALA A 120 13.82 -17.05 -3.54
N LYS A 121 13.59 -17.58 -2.33
CA LYS A 121 12.79 -18.80 -2.11
C LYS A 121 11.34 -18.63 -2.56
N ASN A 122 10.75 -17.47 -2.36
CA ASN A 122 9.39 -17.16 -2.81
C ASN A 122 9.30 -17.14 -4.33
N THR A 123 10.30 -16.55 -5.01
CA THR A 123 10.39 -16.53 -6.47
C THR A 123 10.55 -17.94 -7.05
N GLU A 124 11.41 -18.76 -6.45
CA GLU A 124 11.60 -20.15 -6.86
C GLU A 124 10.31 -20.98 -6.71
N ARG A 125 9.62 -20.87 -5.57
CA ARG A 125 8.33 -21.52 -5.34
C ARG A 125 7.29 -21.10 -6.36
N MET A 126 7.20 -19.79 -6.64
CA MET A 126 6.28 -19.27 -7.63
C MET A 126 6.62 -19.81 -9.03
N LEU A 127 7.87 -19.80 -9.43
CA LEU A 127 8.32 -20.34 -10.73
C LEU A 127 7.97 -21.81 -10.87
N THR A 128 8.20 -22.61 -9.82
CA THR A 128 7.87 -24.04 -9.79
C THR A 128 6.38 -24.30 -9.98
N ALA A 129 5.53 -23.48 -9.32
CA ALA A 129 4.08 -23.63 -9.44
C ALA A 129 3.53 -23.05 -10.76
N PHE A 130 4.08 -21.94 -11.23
CA PHE A 130 3.56 -21.21 -12.39
C PHE A 130 3.94 -21.87 -13.73
N ARG A 131 5.13 -22.45 -13.85
CA ARG A 131 5.61 -23.05 -15.11
C ARG A 131 4.67 -24.12 -15.69
N PRO A 132 4.13 -25.08 -14.91
CA PRO A 132 3.15 -26.04 -15.42
C PRO A 132 1.84 -25.37 -15.88
N LEU A 133 1.36 -24.37 -15.16
CA LEU A 133 0.18 -23.60 -15.58
C LEU A 133 0.43 -22.89 -16.90
N TYR A 134 1.55 -22.16 -17.02
CA TYR A 134 1.91 -21.38 -18.20
C TYR A 134 1.93 -22.23 -19.48
N GLN A 135 2.39 -23.47 -19.38
CA GLN A 135 2.39 -24.44 -20.48
C GLN A 135 0.99 -24.86 -20.95
N THR A 136 -0.04 -24.71 -20.12
CA THR A 136 -1.45 -25.01 -20.45
C THR A 136 -2.25 -23.79 -20.89
N LEU A 137 -1.67 -22.60 -20.77
CA LEU A 137 -2.32 -21.35 -21.18
C LEU A 137 -2.39 -21.25 -22.71
N SER A 138 -3.49 -20.69 -23.23
CA SER A 138 -3.58 -20.28 -24.62
C SER A 138 -2.63 -19.11 -24.93
N PRO A 139 -2.30 -18.82 -26.19
CA PRO A 139 -1.45 -17.68 -26.53
C PRO A 139 -1.95 -16.34 -25.99
N ASP A 140 -3.26 -16.11 -25.98
CA ASP A 140 -3.83 -14.88 -25.42
C ASP A 140 -3.69 -14.82 -23.88
N GLN A 141 -3.86 -15.95 -23.20
CA GLN A 141 -3.64 -16.04 -21.76
C GLN A 141 -2.15 -15.86 -21.41
N GLN A 142 -1.23 -16.42 -22.21
CA GLN A 142 0.21 -16.23 -22.01
C GLN A 142 0.58 -14.76 -22.15
N LYS A 143 0.10 -14.09 -23.20
CA LYS A 143 0.30 -12.66 -23.40
C LYS A 143 -0.19 -11.84 -22.20
N MET A 144 -1.40 -12.12 -21.72
CA MET A 144 -1.94 -11.45 -20.54
C MET A 144 -1.08 -11.72 -19.29
N ALA A 145 -0.61 -12.94 -19.08
CA ALA A 145 0.26 -13.29 -17.98
C ALA A 145 1.61 -12.54 -18.04
N ASP A 146 2.18 -12.42 -19.23
CA ASP A 146 3.44 -11.69 -19.46
C ASP A 146 3.27 -10.19 -19.18
N GLU A 147 2.16 -9.58 -19.63
CA GLU A 147 1.84 -8.17 -19.34
C GLU A 147 1.68 -7.92 -17.85
N ILE A 148 0.90 -8.72 -17.13
CA ILE A 148 0.70 -8.60 -15.68
C ILE A 148 2.03 -8.76 -14.92
N LEU A 149 2.88 -9.71 -15.34
CA LEU A 149 4.15 -9.96 -14.70
C LEU A 149 5.16 -8.83 -14.98
N ALA A 150 5.19 -8.32 -16.22
CA ALA A 150 6.05 -7.20 -16.60
C ALA A 150 5.72 -5.93 -15.81
N GLU A 151 4.45 -5.55 -15.70
CA GLU A 151 4.02 -4.41 -14.89
C GLU A 151 4.45 -4.56 -13.43
N HIS A 152 4.36 -5.78 -12.89
CA HIS A 152 4.74 -6.05 -11.51
C HIS A 152 6.24 -5.89 -11.25
N LEU A 153 7.07 -6.32 -12.20
CA LEU A 153 8.52 -6.21 -12.10
C LEU A 153 8.98 -4.76 -12.28
N HIS A 154 8.32 -3.97 -13.15
CA HIS A 154 8.67 -2.56 -13.37
C HIS A 154 8.34 -1.68 -12.16
N HIS A 155 7.27 -1.93 -11.43
CA HIS A 155 6.93 -1.16 -10.22
C HIS A 155 7.91 -1.36 -9.07
N HIS A 156 8.62 -2.48 -9.00
CA HIS A 156 9.64 -2.71 -7.97
C HIS A 156 10.96 -1.95 -8.21
N HIS A 157 11.26 -1.54 -9.44
CA HIS A 157 12.49 -0.80 -9.78
C HIS A 157 12.38 0.73 -9.66
N GLN A 158 11.20 1.26 -9.37
CA GLN A 158 11.01 2.72 -9.22
C GLN A 158 11.22 3.24 -7.79
N PHE A 159 11.50 2.36 -6.83
CA PHE A 159 11.70 2.71 -5.42
C PHE A 159 13.09 2.36 -4.87
N ASP A 160 14.06 2.03 -5.72
CA ASP A 160 15.48 1.91 -5.36
C ASP A 160 16.26 3.22 -5.79
#